data_9f89c62e6a5fad4474f4411a4039fc7e
#
_entry.id   9f89c62e6a5fad4474f4411a4039fc7e
#
_cell.length_a   1.000
_cell.length_b   1.000
_cell.length_c   1.000
_cell.angle_alpha   90.00
_cell.angle_beta   90.00
_cell.angle_gamma   90.00
#
_symmetry.space_group_name_H-M   'P 1'
#
loop_
_entity.id
_entity.type
_entity.pdbx_description
1 polymer ?
#
loop_
_entity_poly.entity_id
_entity_poly.type
_entity_poly.pdbx_seq_one_letter_code
_entity_poly.pdbx_strand_id
1 'polypeptide(L)'
;GELSTHLQSRKEVGDILLASSVPTIVFQAGVIIGSGSASFEMIRHLTEVLPYMPAPKWVRNFIQPIAIRDVLHYLLNAVDLDPSVNRAFDIGGPDVFRYGQLMNGYALEAGLKQRPIAALPVLTPWLASQWVNLVTPIPRALAVPIIESLLHDAVMKNHDIDEVIPPPEEGLTGYRRAVRLALGKMRNGAVETSWRDAKVAGAPADPLPSDPEWAGHTVYTDIRRVPSEASPDALFKTVEAIGG
;
A
#
# COMPACT_ATOMS: atom_id res chain seq x y z
N GLY A 1 8.57 -5.90 -23.48
CA GLY A 1 9.60 -6.43 -22.55
C GLY A 1 8.95 -7.44 -21.63
N GLU A 2 9.70 -8.40 -21.17
CA GLU A 2 9.20 -9.37 -20.18
C GLU A 2 8.89 -8.64 -18.85
N LEU A 3 7.73 -8.95 -18.26
CA LEU A 3 7.35 -8.44 -16.95
C LEU A 3 8.30 -9.01 -15.88
N SER A 4 8.53 -8.26 -14.80
CA SER A 4 9.22 -8.83 -13.63
C SER A 4 8.42 -10.02 -13.07
N THR A 5 9.12 -10.94 -12.40
CA THR A 5 8.48 -12.13 -11.77
C THR A 5 7.31 -11.74 -10.87
N HIS A 6 7.46 -10.62 -10.14
CA HIS A 6 6.40 -10.09 -9.29
C HIS A 6 5.18 -9.62 -10.11
N LEU A 7 5.37 -8.84 -11.16
CA LEU A 7 4.28 -8.36 -12.01
C LEU A 7 3.61 -9.51 -12.77
N GLN A 8 4.39 -10.51 -13.20
CA GLN A 8 3.86 -11.71 -13.83
C GLN A 8 2.96 -12.49 -12.87
N SER A 9 3.39 -12.70 -11.62
CA SER A 9 2.57 -13.35 -10.59
C SER A 9 1.26 -12.59 -10.32
N ARG A 10 1.28 -11.25 -10.29
CA ARG A 10 0.07 -10.45 -10.11
C ARG A 10 -0.87 -10.57 -11.31
N LYS A 11 -0.31 -10.55 -12.52
CA LYS A 11 -1.09 -10.78 -13.73
C LYS A 11 -1.74 -12.17 -13.71
N GLU A 12 -0.99 -13.21 -13.37
CA GLU A 12 -1.49 -14.58 -13.30
C GLU A 12 -2.66 -14.72 -12.31
N VAL A 13 -2.57 -14.09 -11.12
CA VAL A 13 -3.70 -14.04 -10.18
C VAL A 13 -4.92 -13.40 -10.82
N GLY A 14 -4.75 -12.27 -11.51
CA GLY A 14 -5.83 -11.62 -12.23
C GLY A 14 -6.45 -12.53 -13.31
N ASP A 15 -5.61 -13.19 -14.12
CA ASP A 15 -6.05 -14.10 -15.17
C ASP A 15 -6.84 -15.30 -14.61
N ILE A 16 -6.40 -15.88 -13.49
CA ILE A 16 -7.09 -16.98 -12.80
C ILE A 16 -8.47 -16.55 -12.31
N LEU A 17 -8.56 -15.38 -11.68
CA LEU A 17 -9.81 -14.85 -11.17
C LEU A 17 -10.79 -14.54 -12.31
N LEU A 18 -10.32 -13.91 -13.39
CA LEU A 18 -11.13 -13.61 -14.57
C LEU A 18 -11.62 -14.86 -15.31
N ALA A 19 -10.87 -15.97 -15.24
CA ALA A 19 -11.25 -17.25 -15.83
C ALA A 19 -12.20 -18.06 -14.93
N SER A 20 -12.47 -17.61 -13.71
CA SER A 20 -13.37 -18.28 -12.78
C SER A 20 -14.84 -18.11 -13.18
N SER A 21 -15.74 -18.87 -12.54
CA SER A 21 -17.19 -18.72 -12.70
C SER A 21 -17.76 -17.51 -11.97
N VAL A 22 -16.96 -16.80 -11.17
CA VAL A 22 -17.36 -15.60 -10.44
C VAL A 22 -17.01 -14.36 -11.25
N PRO A 23 -17.97 -13.49 -11.59
CA PRO A 23 -17.68 -12.22 -12.25
C PRO A 23 -16.64 -11.43 -11.45
N THR A 24 -15.59 -11.04 -12.12
CA THR A 24 -14.41 -10.44 -11.47
C THR A 24 -13.98 -9.17 -12.16
N ILE A 25 -13.65 -8.16 -11.39
CA ILE A 25 -13.02 -6.93 -11.85
C ILE A 25 -11.60 -6.88 -11.27
N VAL A 26 -10.61 -6.72 -12.13
CA VAL A 26 -9.21 -6.62 -11.74
C VAL A 26 -8.70 -5.20 -11.97
N PHE A 27 -8.42 -4.47 -10.91
CA PHE A 27 -7.79 -3.15 -11.03
C PHE A 27 -6.28 -3.27 -11.07
N GLN A 28 -5.68 -2.71 -12.12
CA GLN A 28 -4.23 -2.65 -12.33
C GLN A 28 -3.74 -1.25 -12.01
N ALA A 29 -3.02 -1.11 -10.90
CA ALA A 29 -2.45 0.14 -10.43
C ALA A 29 -0.92 0.09 -10.45
N GLY A 30 -0.30 1.23 -10.66
CA GLY A 30 1.14 1.40 -10.49
C GLY A 30 1.51 1.49 -9.00
N VAL A 31 1.76 2.69 -8.51
CA VAL A 31 2.08 2.92 -7.09
C VAL A 31 0.87 3.51 -6.37
N ILE A 32 0.44 2.87 -5.30
CA ILE A 32 -0.64 3.37 -4.43
C ILE A 32 -0.02 4.21 -3.32
N ILE A 33 -0.46 5.46 -3.21
CA ILE A 33 -0.01 6.41 -2.18
C ILE A 33 -0.99 6.36 -1.01
N GLY A 34 -0.50 5.86 0.11
CA GLY A 34 -1.25 5.75 1.36
C GLY A 34 -0.33 5.46 2.53
N SER A 35 -0.74 5.86 3.74
CA SER A 35 -0.02 5.53 4.96
C SER A 35 0.07 4.01 5.12
N GLY A 36 1.27 3.48 5.43
CA GLY A 36 1.47 2.04 5.59
C GLY A 36 1.69 1.24 4.30
N SER A 37 1.57 1.84 3.11
CA SER A 37 1.93 1.20 1.85
C SER A 37 3.45 0.99 1.77
N ALA A 38 3.91 -0.22 1.41
CA ALA A 38 5.34 -0.51 1.29
C ALA A 38 6.05 0.39 0.26
N SER A 39 5.40 0.67 -0.86
CA SER A 39 5.93 1.55 -1.90
C SER A 39 6.04 3.00 -1.43
N PHE A 40 5.04 3.50 -0.71
CA PHE A 40 5.05 4.83 -0.13
C PHE A 40 6.11 4.95 0.97
N GLU A 41 6.22 3.96 1.85
CA GLU A 41 7.25 3.90 2.89
C GLU A 41 8.65 3.87 2.31
N MET A 42 8.87 3.18 1.18
CA MET A 42 10.15 3.19 0.47
C MET A 42 10.49 4.60 -0.04
N ILE A 43 9.55 5.28 -0.69
CA ILE A 43 9.73 6.67 -1.15
C ILE A 43 10.07 7.57 0.04
N ARG A 44 9.33 7.44 1.13
CA ARG A 44 9.52 8.20 2.36
C ARG A 44 10.92 8.01 2.92
N HIS A 45 11.28 6.78 3.27
CA HIS A 45 12.56 6.49 3.91
C HIS A 45 13.75 6.90 3.04
N LEU A 46 13.73 6.57 1.74
CA LEU A 46 14.79 6.98 0.83
C LEU A 46 14.95 8.50 0.79
N THR A 47 13.83 9.23 0.75
CA THR A 47 13.87 10.69 0.66
C THR A 47 14.27 11.36 1.97
N GLU A 48 13.86 10.81 3.12
CA GLU A 48 14.18 11.36 4.44
C GLU A 48 15.64 11.09 4.84
N VAL A 49 16.14 9.88 4.59
CA VAL A 49 17.47 9.45 5.03
C VAL A 49 18.58 9.98 4.12
N LEU A 50 18.31 10.09 2.82
CA LEU A 50 19.36 10.42 1.85
C LEU A 50 19.32 11.91 1.43
N PRO A 51 20.34 12.69 1.78
CA PRO A 51 20.45 14.06 1.30
C PRO A 51 20.81 14.15 -0.19
N TYR A 52 21.40 13.08 -0.74
CA TYR A 52 21.76 12.88 -2.14
C TYR A 52 21.40 11.45 -2.54
N MET A 53 20.77 11.27 -3.70
CA MET A 53 20.30 9.96 -4.15
C MET A 53 21.07 9.48 -5.40
N PRO A 54 22.07 8.60 -5.24
CA PRO A 54 22.55 7.80 -6.34
C PRO A 54 21.44 6.79 -6.69
N ALA A 55 20.95 6.83 -7.92
CA ALA A 55 19.81 6.02 -8.34
C ALA A 55 20.14 5.23 -9.62
N PRO A 56 19.56 4.05 -9.82
CA PRO A 56 19.66 3.33 -11.08
C PRO A 56 18.98 4.10 -12.21
N LYS A 57 19.25 3.70 -13.48
CA LYS A 57 18.67 4.34 -14.67
C LYS A 57 17.14 4.37 -14.67
N TRP A 58 16.49 3.39 -14.04
CA TRP A 58 15.02 3.30 -13.96
C TRP A 58 14.37 4.46 -13.19
N VAL A 59 15.13 5.24 -12.42
CA VAL A 59 14.61 6.48 -11.80
C VAL A 59 14.01 7.45 -12.81
N ARG A 60 14.33 7.26 -14.11
CA ARG A 60 13.81 8.03 -15.22
C ARG A 60 12.53 7.47 -15.84
N ASN A 61 12.12 6.24 -15.47
CA ASN A 61 10.88 5.63 -15.91
C ASN A 61 9.67 6.41 -15.40
N PHE A 62 8.59 6.33 -16.15
CA PHE A 62 7.34 7.00 -15.80
C PHE A 62 6.49 6.17 -14.86
N ILE A 63 5.79 6.86 -13.98
CA ILE A 63 4.87 6.30 -13.00
C ILE A 63 3.64 7.18 -12.89
N GLN A 64 2.48 6.57 -12.81
CA GLN A 64 1.21 7.23 -12.53
C GLN A 64 0.70 6.76 -11.17
N PRO A 65 1.04 7.49 -10.07
CA PRO A 65 0.60 7.13 -8.74
C PRO A 65 -0.90 7.38 -8.57
N ILE A 66 -1.55 6.55 -7.75
CA ILE A 66 -2.95 6.73 -7.37
C ILE A 66 -3.07 6.83 -5.84
N ALA A 67 -3.94 7.71 -5.34
CA ALA A 67 -4.22 7.80 -3.92
C ALA A 67 -5.04 6.59 -3.45
N ILE A 68 -4.76 6.09 -2.23
CA ILE A 68 -5.51 4.95 -1.66
C ILE A 68 -7.02 5.23 -1.59
N ARG A 69 -7.42 6.48 -1.32
CA ARG A 69 -8.83 6.86 -1.29
C ARG A 69 -9.52 6.68 -2.65
N ASP A 70 -8.81 6.91 -3.74
CA ASP A 70 -9.34 6.76 -5.10
C ASP A 70 -9.41 5.28 -5.48
N VAL A 71 -8.45 4.47 -5.03
CA VAL A 71 -8.54 2.99 -5.14
C VAL A 71 -9.77 2.46 -4.42
N LEU A 72 -10.03 2.96 -3.20
CA LEU A 72 -11.21 2.58 -2.42
C LEU A 72 -12.49 3.03 -3.10
N HIS A 73 -12.51 4.20 -3.76
CA HIS A 73 -13.64 4.64 -4.57
C HIS A 73 -13.95 3.62 -5.68
N TYR A 74 -12.95 3.20 -6.45
CA TYR A 74 -13.14 2.19 -7.49
C TYR A 74 -13.58 0.84 -6.93
N LEU A 75 -13.00 0.38 -5.81
CA LEU A 75 -13.37 -0.89 -5.19
C LEU A 75 -14.82 -0.88 -4.68
N LEU A 76 -15.25 0.20 -4.04
CA LEU A 76 -16.62 0.32 -3.53
C LEU A 76 -17.66 0.36 -4.66
N ASN A 77 -17.40 1.13 -5.71
CA ASN A 77 -18.34 1.25 -6.82
C ASN A 77 -18.32 -0.01 -7.74
N ALA A 78 -17.26 -0.81 -7.70
CA ALA A 78 -17.21 -2.07 -8.44
C ALA A 78 -18.22 -3.10 -7.94
N VAL A 79 -18.64 -3.02 -6.68
CA VAL A 79 -19.61 -3.95 -6.08
C VAL A 79 -20.98 -3.86 -6.73
N ASP A 80 -21.34 -2.67 -7.22
CA ASP A 80 -22.65 -2.38 -7.80
C ASP A 80 -22.66 -2.52 -9.34
N LEU A 81 -21.57 -2.96 -9.95
CA LEU A 81 -21.50 -3.14 -11.39
C LEU A 81 -22.27 -4.39 -11.85
N ASP A 82 -22.75 -4.33 -13.10
CA ASP A 82 -23.40 -5.46 -13.74
C ASP A 82 -22.43 -6.67 -13.77
N PRO A 83 -22.89 -7.87 -13.38
CA PRO A 83 -22.05 -9.08 -13.38
C PRO A 83 -21.47 -9.47 -14.76
N SER A 84 -21.98 -8.89 -15.85
CA SER A 84 -21.39 -9.08 -17.19
C SER A 84 -20.05 -8.37 -17.36
N VAL A 85 -19.71 -7.42 -16.49
CA VAL A 85 -18.42 -6.75 -16.47
C VAL A 85 -17.38 -7.66 -15.80
N ASN A 86 -16.69 -8.44 -16.61
CA ASN A 86 -15.67 -9.41 -16.19
C ASN A 86 -14.36 -9.13 -16.92
N ARG A 87 -13.56 -8.17 -16.43
CA ARG A 87 -12.31 -7.75 -17.09
C ARG A 87 -11.36 -6.98 -16.17
N ALA A 88 -10.12 -6.78 -16.66
CA ALA A 88 -9.16 -5.90 -16.02
C ALA A 88 -9.31 -4.46 -16.52
N PHE A 89 -9.07 -3.50 -15.62
CA PHE A 89 -9.00 -2.08 -15.88
C PHE A 89 -7.71 -1.49 -15.30
N ASP A 90 -7.07 -0.61 -16.06
CA ASP A 90 -6.00 0.23 -15.54
C ASP A 90 -6.61 1.33 -14.67
N ILE A 91 -6.03 1.60 -13.51
CA ILE A 91 -6.39 2.73 -12.65
C ILE A 91 -5.14 3.53 -12.26
N GLY A 92 -5.25 4.84 -12.27
CA GLY A 92 -4.16 5.76 -11.93
C GLY A 92 -4.68 7.12 -11.48
N GLY A 93 -3.86 7.88 -10.79
CA GLY A 93 -4.17 9.26 -10.43
C GLY A 93 -4.03 10.22 -11.63
N PRO A 94 -4.31 11.51 -11.41
CA PRO A 94 -4.29 12.51 -12.49
C PRO A 94 -2.86 12.89 -12.92
N ASP A 95 -1.84 12.53 -12.14
CA ASP A 95 -0.47 12.98 -12.33
C ASP A 95 0.42 11.86 -12.87
N VAL A 96 1.27 12.17 -13.86
CA VAL A 96 2.32 11.27 -14.35
C VAL A 96 3.68 11.88 -14.04
N PHE A 97 4.55 11.12 -13.39
CA PHE A 97 5.88 11.56 -12.98
C PHE A 97 6.97 10.60 -13.43
N ARG A 98 8.22 11.06 -13.38
CA ARG A 98 9.37 10.16 -13.26
C ARG A 98 9.60 9.84 -11.79
N TYR A 99 10.16 8.66 -11.47
CA TYR A 99 10.40 8.29 -10.06
C TYR A 99 11.19 9.35 -9.28
N GLY A 100 12.16 9.99 -9.91
CA GLY A 100 12.89 11.10 -9.28
C GLY A 100 12.01 12.31 -8.93
N GLN A 101 11.04 12.61 -9.78
CA GLN A 101 10.08 13.69 -9.52
C GLN A 101 9.11 13.30 -8.39
N LEU A 102 8.71 12.03 -8.34
CA LEU A 102 7.87 11.49 -7.26
C LEU A 102 8.55 11.67 -5.90
N MET A 103 9.82 11.28 -5.78
CA MET A 103 10.62 11.46 -4.54
C MET A 103 10.75 12.93 -4.16
N ASN A 104 11.04 13.81 -5.11
CA ASN A 104 11.14 15.25 -4.85
C ASN A 104 9.79 15.88 -4.54
N GLY A 105 8.69 15.40 -5.11
CA GLY A 105 7.33 15.78 -4.71
C GLY A 105 7.04 15.43 -3.26
N TYR A 106 7.47 14.25 -2.81
CA TYR A 106 7.40 13.86 -1.39
C TYR A 106 8.23 14.82 -0.51
N ALA A 107 9.49 15.09 -0.90
CA ALA A 107 10.37 15.99 -0.13
C ALA A 107 9.71 17.33 0.15
N LEU A 108 9.08 17.93 -0.86
CA LEU A 108 8.38 19.22 -0.72
C LEU A 108 7.23 19.15 0.27
N GLU A 109 6.39 18.12 0.21
CA GLU A 109 5.26 17.95 1.13
C GLU A 109 5.68 17.59 2.56
N ALA A 110 6.83 16.92 2.71
CA ALA A 110 7.43 16.64 4.02
C ALA A 110 8.21 17.83 4.62
N GLY A 111 8.30 18.97 3.91
CA GLY A 111 9.06 20.15 4.36
C GLY A 111 10.58 19.98 4.22
N LEU A 112 11.02 19.06 3.38
CA LEU A 112 12.42 18.80 3.12
C LEU A 112 12.91 19.55 1.87
N LYS A 113 14.23 19.78 1.78
CA LYS A 113 14.84 20.25 0.55
C LYS A 113 14.75 19.19 -0.54
N GLN A 114 14.63 19.60 -1.79
CA GLN A 114 14.73 18.70 -2.93
C GLN A 114 16.06 17.96 -2.92
N ARG A 115 16.00 16.67 -3.29
CA ARG A 115 17.18 15.79 -3.33
C ARG A 115 17.81 15.81 -4.71
N PRO A 116 19.10 16.12 -4.82
CA PRO A 116 19.83 15.89 -6.07
C PRO A 116 19.84 14.38 -6.36
N ILE A 117 19.35 14.00 -7.55
CA ILE A 117 19.28 12.60 -7.98
C ILE A 117 20.22 12.40 -9.15
N ALA A 118 21.21 11.52 -8.99
CA ALA A 118 22.11 11.13 -10.07
C ALA A 118 21.81 9.71 -10.53
N ALA A 119 21.40 9.58 -11.77
CA ALA A 119 21.20 8.27 -12.38
C ALA A 119 22.54 7.64 -12.76
N LEU A 120 22.92 6.57 -12.05
CA LEU A 120 24.17 5.85 -12.26
C LEU A 120 23.94 4.65 -13.21
N PRO A 121 24.78 4.47 -14.25
CA PRO A 121 24.58 3.40 -15.24
C PRO A 121 24.91 2.00 -14.69
N VAL A 122 25.64 1.90 -13.59
CA VAL A 122 26.21 0.64 -13.06
C VAL A 122 25.36 0.00 -11.95
N LEU A 123 24.34 0.68 -11.45
CA LEU A 123 23.48 0.12 -10.41
C LEU A 123 22.50 -0.89 -11.01
N THR A 124 22.84 -2.18 -10.88
CA THR A 124 21.94 -3.28 -11.23
C THR A 124 20.78 -3.35 -10.23
N PRO A 125 19.62 -3.97 -10.58
CA PRO A 125 18.51 -4.16 -9.65
C PRO A 125 18.93 -4.86 -8.36
N TRP A 126 19.85 -5.83 -8.47
CA TRP A 126 20.40 -6.55 -7.32
C TRP A 126 21.19 -5.63 -6.38
N LEU A 127 22.11 -4.83 -6.90
CA LEU A 127 22.85 -3.85 -6.09
C LEU A 127 21.93 -2.80 -5.49
N ALA A 128 20.95 -2.32 -6.25
CA ALA A 128 19.95 -1.37 -5.76
C ALA A 128 19.14 -1.95 -4.60
N SER A 129 18.74 -3.23 -4.68
CA SER A 129 17.98 -3.89 -3.60
C SER A 129 18.81 -4.06 -2.32
N GLN A 130 20.10 -4.37 -2.43
CA GLN A 130 21.00 -4.45 -1.27
C GLN A 130 21.12 -3.09 -0.57
N TRP A 131 21.29 -2.04 -1.37
CA TRP A 131 21.44 -0.69 -0.86
C TRP A 131 20.12 -0.17 -0.22
N VAL A 132 18.98 -0.41 -0.84
CA VAL A 132 17.66 -0.04 -0.27
C VAL A 132 17.43 -0.75 1.06
N ASN A 133 17.78 -2.03 1.17
CA ASN A 133 17.67 -2.78 2.42
C ASN A 133 18.60 -2.24 3.53
N LEU A 134 19.71 -1.62 3.17
CA LEU A 134 20.61 -1.00 4.14
C LEU A 134 20.07 0.33 4.68
N VAL A 135 19.38 1.11 3.84
CA VAL A 135 18.95 2.48 4.16
C VAL A 135 17.46 2.58 4.51
N THR A 136 16.69 1.52 4.36
CA THR A 136 15.27 1.48 4.72
C THR A 136 14.96 0.30 5.65
N PRO A 137 13.93 0.40 6.50
CA PRO A 137 13.50 -0.71 7.35
C PRO A 137 12.69 -1.78 6.58
N ILE A 138 12.55 -1.64 5.26
CA ILE A 138 11.75 -2.55 4.44
C ILE A 138 12.53 -3.84 4.21
N PRO A 139 11.99 -5.01 4.59
CA PRO A 139 12.65 -6.28 4.37
C PRO A 139 12.97 -6.53 2.90
N ARG A 140 14.12 -7.12 2.62
CA ARG A 140 14.57 -7.45 1.26
C ARG A 140 13.53 -8.21 0.45
N ALA A 141 12.80 -9.12 1.09
CA ALA A 141 11.75 -9.91 0.45
C ALA A 141 10.62 -9.04 -0.16
N LEU A 142 10.39 -7.85 0.37
CA LEU A 142 9.44 -6.87 -0.17
C LEU A 142 10.13 -5.85 -1.08
N ALA A 143 11.36 -5.43 -0.75
CA ALA A 143 12.08 -4.42 -1.51
C ALA A 143 12.45 -4.92 -2.92
N VAL A 144 12.90 -6.17 -3.07
CA VAL A 144 13.31 -6.74 -4.36
C VAL A 144 12.17 -6.72 -5.39
N PRO A 145 10.98 -7.29 -5.12
CA PRO A 145 9.85 -7.25 -6.07
C PRO A 145 9.43 -5.83 -6.44
N ILE A 146 9.44 -4.90 -5.48
CA ILE A 146 9.09 -3.50 -5.75
C ILE A 146 10.12 -2.88 -6.70
N ILE A 147 11.42 -3.05 -6.43
CA ILE A 147 12.49 -2.50 -7.27
C ILE A 147 12.46 -3.09 -8.68
N GLU A 148 12.22 -4.39 -8.82
CA GLU A 148 12.07 -5.02 -10.14
C GLU A 148 10.88 -4.46 -10.91
N SER A 149 9.79 -4.11 -10.24
CA SER A 149 8.63 -3.47 -10.86
C SER A 149 8.95 -2.06 -11.41
N LEU A 150 9.96 -1.38 -10.85
CA LEU A 150 10.37 -0.03 -11.31
C LEU A 150 11.14 -0.05 -12.64
N LEU A 151 11.53 -1.22 -13.13
CA LEU A 151 12.28 -1.35 -14.40
C LEU A 151 11.46 -0.96 -15.63
N HIS A 152 10.14 -0.89 -15.49
CA HIS A 152 9.20 -0.55 -16.56
C HIS A 152 8.41 0.70 -16.21
N ASP A 153 7.89 1.37 -17.24
CA ASP A 153 6.91 2.42 -17.03
C ASP A 153 5.61 1.81 -16.48
N ALA A 154 5.04 2.46 -15.47
CA ALA A 154 3.79 2.06 -14.85
C ALA A 154 2.77 3.21 -14.95
N VAL A 155 2.22 3.35 -16.14
CA VAL A 155 1.25 4.37 -16.53
C VAL A 155 0.04 3.67 -17.16
N MET A 156 -1.16 4.17 -16.91
CA MET A 156 -2.38 3.69 -17.54
C MET A 156 -2.22 3.69 -19.06
N LYS A 157 -2.68 2.62 -19.71
CA LYS A 157 -2.69 2.49 -21.17
C LYS A 157 -3.96 3.03 -21.80
N ASN A 158 -5.04 3.02 -21.05
CA ASN A 158 -6.36 3.51 -21.45
C ASN A 158 -7.11 4.07 -20.22
N HIS A 159 -8.28 4.63 -20.45
CA HIS A 159 -9.18 5.20 -19.45
C HIS A 159 -10.57 4.54 -19.49
N ASP A 160 -10.65 3.29 -19.92
CA ASP A 160 -11.91 2.53 -20.05
C ASP A 160 -12.68 2.46 -18.75
N ILE A 161 -11.99 2.56 -17.62
CA ILE A 161 -12.60 2.56 -16.28
C ILE A 161 -13.59 3.71 -16.10
N ASP A 162 -13.31 4.87 -16.68
CA ASP A 162 -14.13 6.07 -16.53
C ASP A 162 -15.54 5.92 -17.15
N GLU A 163 -15.69 4.99 -18.14
CA GLU A 163 -16.97 4.66 -18.75
C GLU A 163 -17.85 3.78 -17.84
N VAL A 164 -17.23 3.05 -16.91
CA VAL A 164 -17.88 2.05 -16.06
C VAL A 164 -18.02 2.53 -14.63
N ILE A 165 -16.97 3.13 -14.10
CA ILE A 165 -16.91 3.77 -12.79
C ILE A 165 -16.36 5.17 -12.97
N PRO A 166 -17.20 6.19 -13.06
CA PRO A 166 -16.73 7.57 -13.16
C PRO A 166 -15.86 7.97 -11.97
N PRO A 167 -14.87 8.86 -12.17
CA PRO A 167 -14.11 9.40 -11.06
C PRO A 167 -15.01 10.14 -10.06
N PRO A 168 -14.55 10.35 -8.82
CA PRO A 168 -15.30 11.15 -7.83
C PRO A 168 -15.67 12.53 -8.38
N GLU A 169 -16.77 13.12 -7.93
CA GLU A 169 -17.25 14.45 -8.37
C GLU A 169 -16.18 15.54 -8.24
N GLU A 170 -15.36 15.46 -7.18
CA GLU A 170 -14.23 16.36 -6.95
C GLU A 170 -12.97 16.01 -7.78
N GLY A 171 -13.05 15.00 -8.63
CA GLY A 171 -11.97 14.43 -9.40
C GLY A 171 -11.03 13.55 -8.58
N LEU A 172 -10.09 12.88 -9.26
CA LEU A 172 -9.08 12.05 -8.63
C LEU A 172 -8.08 12.91 -7.83
N THR A 173 -7.57 12.33 -6.77
CA THR A 173 -6.65 12.99 -5.84
C THR A 173 -5.24 13.12 -6.44
N GLY A 174 -4.78 14.35 -6.65
CA GLY A 174 -3.41 14.60 -7.12
C GLY A 174 -2.36 14.12 -6.10
N TYR A 175 -1.19 13.74 -6.61
CA TYR A 175 -0.09 13.14 -5.84
C TYR A 175 0.28 13.92 -4.58
N ARG A 176 0.44 15.23 -4.69
CA ARG A 176 0.83 16.07 -3.55
C ARG A 176 -0.22 16.03 -2.44
N ARG A 177 -1.51 16.06 -2.78
CA ARG A 177 -2.61 15.92 -1.81
C ARG A 177 -2.59 14.52 -1.18
N ALA A 178 -2.38 13.47 -1.96
CA ALA A 178 -2.26 12.10 -1.45
C ALA A 178 -1.12 11.96 -0.43
N VAL A 179 0.06 12.54 -0.72
CA VAL A 179 1.20 12.56 0.21
C VAL A 179 0.86 13.31 1.50
N ARG A 180 0.23 14.49 1.42
CA ARG A 180 -0.19 15.24 2.63
C ARG A 180 -1.16 14.44 3.50
N LEU A 181 -2.13 13.76 2.90
CA LEU A 181 -3.10 12.93 3.63
C LEU A 181 -2.39 11.75 4.31
N ALA A 182 -1.48 11.06 3.60
CA ALA A 182 -0.70 9.96 4.17
C ALA A 182 0.18 10.42 5.35
N LEU A 183 0.90 11.53 5.18
CA LEU A 183 1.71 12.12 6.26
C LEU A 183 0.86 12.58 7.44
N GLY A 184 -0.34 13.12 7.20
CA GLY A 184 -1.29 13.52 8.24
C GLY A 184 -1.73 12.32 9.09
N LYS A 185 -2.12 11.21 8.46
CA LYS A 185 -2.48 9.96 9.18
C LYS A 185 -1.31 9.42 10.00
N MET A 186 -0.09 9.43 9.46
CA MET A 186 1.11 8.98 10.17
C MET A 186 1.43 9.84 11.39
N ARG A 187 1.33 11.16 11.26
CA ARG A 187 1.59 12.10 12.39
C ARG A 187 0.57 11.94 13.53
N ASN A 188 -0.65 11.62 13.18
CA ASN A 188 -1.74 11.46 14.14
C ASN A 188 -1.84 10.02 14.72
N GLY A 189 -0.94 9.11 14.34
CA GLY A 189 -1.00 7.71 14.75
C GLY A 189 -2.23 6.94 14.20
N ALA A 190 -2.88 7.47 13.15
CA ALA A 190 -4.10 6.93 12.57
C ALA A 190 -3.84 6.10 11.31
N VAL A 191 -2.76 5.30 11.31
CA VAL A 191 -2.45 4.36 10.22
C VAL A 191 -3.26 3.09 10.45
N GLU A 192 -4.23 2.83 9.59
CA GLU A 192 -5.16 1.69 9.74
C GLU A 192 -4.53 0.36 9.33
N THR A 193 -3.73 0.36 8.26
CA THR A 193 -3.04 -0.84 7.74
C THR A 193 -1.60 -0.51 7.36
N SER A 194 -0.70 -1.46 7.52
CA SER A 194 0.71 -1.29 7.21
C SER A 194 1.26 -2.50 6.43
N TRP A 195 2.25 -2.27 5.57
CA TRP A 195 3.00 -3.37 4.94
C TRP A 195 3.61 -4.34 5.97
N ARG A 196 3.76 -3.90 7.22
CA ARG A 196 4.25 -4.72 8.34
C ARG A 196 3.26 -5.81 8.72
N ASP A 197 1.98 -5.64 8.36
CA ASP A 197 0.92 -6.63 8.61
C ASP A 197 1.04 -7.81 7.65
N ALA A 198 1.67 -7.61 6.49
CA ALA A 198 2.01 -8.67 5.54
C ALA A 198 3.17 -9.52 6.07
N LYS A 199 2.94 -10.26 7.15
CA LYS A 199 3.95 -11.05 7.83
C LYS A 199 4.15 -12.43 7.20
N VAL A 200 5.27 -13.04 7.57
CA VAL A 200 5.62 -14.42 7.31
C VAL A 200 4.51 -15.36 7.79
N ALA A 201 4.30 -16.46 7.08
CA ALA A 201 3.27 -17.44 7.41
C ALA A 201 3.27 -17.80 8.91
N GLY A 202 2.11 -17.65 9.55
CA GLY A 202 1.90 -17.92 10.97
C GLY A 202 2.15 -16.75 11.92
N ALA A 203 2.60 -15.59 11.45
CA ALA A 203 2.63 -14.39 12.28
C ALA A 203 1.26 -13.71 12.27
N PRO A 204 0.76 -13.25 13.42
CA PRO A 204 -0.48 -12.49 13.48
C PRO A 204 -0.30 -11.14 12.79
N ALA A 205 -1.32 -10.63 12.12
CA ALA A 205 -1.35 -9.30 11.54
C ALA A 205 -1.30 -8.22 12.64
N ASP A 206 -0.75 -7.04 12.35
CA ASP A 206 -0.90 -5.92 13.28
C ASP A 206 -2.38 -5.49 13.35
N PRO A 207 -2.90 -5.18 14.53
CA PRO A 207 -4.32 -4.85 14.69
C PRO A 207 -4.68 -3.56 13.96
N LEU A 208 -5.89 -3.50 13.42
CA LEU A 208 -6.50 -2.28 12.93
C LEU A 208 -7.00 -1.44 14.13
N PRO A 209 -7.20 -0.12 13.96
CA PRO A 209 -7.78 0.71 15.03
C PRO A 209 -9.17 0.26 15.50
N SER A 210 -9.90 -0.48 14.66
CA SER A 210 -11.20 -1.07 14.99
C SER A 210 -11.12 -2.46 15.59
N ASP A 211 -9.92 -3.07 15.61
CA ASP A 211 -9.73 -4.39 16.16
C ASP A 211 -9.60 -4.35 17.68
N PRO A 212 -9.95 -5.44 18.38
CA PRO A 212 -9.65 -5.57 19.80
C PRO A 212 -8.14 -5.45 20.07
N GLU A 213 -7.74 -4.95 21.23
CA GLU A 213 -6.33 -4.73 21.60
C GLU A 213 -5.44 -5.98 21.48
N TRP A 214 -6.02 -7.18 21.53
CA TRP A 214 -5.31 -8.45 21.38
C TRP A 214 -5.11 -8.86 19.90
N ALA A 215 -5.77 -8.22 18.96
CA ALA A 215 -5.65 -8.59 17.53
C ALA A 215 -4.20 -8.39 17.05
N GLY A 216 -3.69 -9.35 16.31
CA GLY A 216 -2.32 -9.36 15.81
C GLY A 216 -1.24 -9.75 16.83
N HIS A 217 -1.59 -9.95 18.09
CA HIS A 217 -0.68 -10.40 19.13
C HIS A 217 -0.76 -11.93 19.39
N THR A 218 0.27 -12.46 20.02
CA THR A 218 0.21 -13.83 20.52
C THR A 218 -0.76 -13.86 21.70
N VAL A 219 -1.87 -14.57 21.55
CA VAL A 219 -2.86 -14.72 22.62
C VAL A 219 -2.36 -15.78 23.61
N TYR A 220 -2.01 -15.35 24.81
CA TYR A 220 -1.78 -16.26 25.93
C TYR A 220 -3.11 -16.52 26.62
N THR A 221 -3.56 -17.78 26.63
CA THR A 221 -4.82 -18.16 27.26
C THR A 221 -4.56 -18.68 28.66
N ASP A 222 -5.00 -17.93 29.67
CA ASP A 222 -5.05 -18.41 31.07
C ASP A 222 -6.53 -18.59 31.46
N ILE A 223 -6.97 -19.84 31.56
CA ILE A 223 -8.35 -20.17 31.94
C ILE A 223 -8.38 -20.60 33.40
N ARG A 224 -8.96 -19.75 34.24
CA ARG A 224 -9.22 -20.08 35.64
C ARG A 224 -10.71 -20.26 35.89
N ARG A 225 -11.08 -21.33 36.56
CA ARG A 225 -12.47 -21.63 36.91
C ARG A 225 -12.60 -21.70 38.43
N VAL A 226 -13.48 -20.86 38.95
CA VAL A 226 -13.83 -20.87 40.39
C VAL A 226 -15.33 -21.07 40.45
N PRO A 227 -15.82 -22.09 41.17
CA PRO A 227 -17.25 -22.26 41.40
C PRO A 227 -17.75 -21.11 42.29
N SER A 228 -18.93 -20.60 42.01
CA SER A 228 -19.59 -19.55 42.78
C SER A 228 -21.07 -19.87 42.96
N GLU A 229 -21.61 -19.61 44.12
CA GLU A 229 -23.03 -19.72 44.41
C GLU A 229 -23.80 -18.42 44.12
N ALA A 230 -23.12 -17.37 43.70
CA ALA A 230 -23.74 -16.10 43.32
C ALA A 230 -24.54 -16.22 42.01
N SER A 231 -25.62 -15.47 41.91
CA SER A 231 -26.41 -15.44 40.67
C SER A 231 -25.59 -14.88 39.49
N PRO A 232 -25.89 -15.27 38.21
CA PRO A 232 -25.22 -14.71 37.05
C PRO A 232 -25.23 -13.19 37.00
N ASP A 233 -26.33 -12.55 37.40
CA ASP A 233 -26.48 -11.09 37.39
C ASP A 233 -25.54 -10.42 38.42
N ALA A 234 -25.37 -11.05 39.61
CA ALA A 234 -24.46 -10.56 40.64
C ALA A 234 -23.00 -10.69 40.20
N LEU A 235 -22.65 -11.79 39.53
CA LEU A 235 -21.32 -11.99 38.96
C LEU A 235 -21.05 -10.97 37.83
N PHE A 236 -22.01 -10.76 36.93
CA PHE A 236 -21.89 -9.82 35.83
C PHE A 236 -21.67 -8.37 36.30
N LYS A 237 -22.44 -7.93 37.34
CA LYS A 237 -22.23 -6.62 37.96
C LYS A 237 -20.82 -6.44 38.55
N THR A 238 -20.24 -7.52 39.09
CA THR A 238 -18.86 -7.49 39.61
C THR A 238 -17.86 -7.35 38.46
N VAL A 239 -18.09 -8.03 37.30
CA VAL A 239 -17.24 -7.92 36.13
C VAL A 239 -17.34 -6.53 35.50
N GLU A 240 -18.54 -5.94 35.41
CA GLU A 240 -18.72 -4.55 34.92
C GLU A 240 -17.98 -3.52 35.77
N ALA A 241 -17.80 -3.79 37.06
CA ALA A 241 -17.08 -2.90 38.00
C ALA A 241 -15.54 -3.03 37.92
N ILE A 242 -15.01 -4.04 37.20
CA ILE A 242 -13.57 -4.28 37.05
C ILE A 242 -12.99 -3.41 35.92
N GLY A 243 -13.27 -2.22 35.76
CA GLY A 243 -12.72 -1.38 34.70
C GLY A 243 -13.21 0.05 34.72
N GLY A 244 -13.86 0.40 35.80
CA GLY A 244 -14.36 1.74 36.07
C GLY A 244 -13.34 2.64 36.75
#